data_2bd2561c3d19e2aaf57eb4b9fb0730ed
#
_entry.id   2bd2561c3d19e2aaf57eb4b9fb0730ed
#
_cell.length_a   1.000
_cell.length_b   1.000
_cell.length_c   1.000
_cell.angle_alpha   90.00
_cell.angle_beta   90.00
_cell.angle_gamma   90.00
#
_symmetry.space_group_name_H-M   'P 1'
#
loop_
_entity.id
_entity.type
_entity.pdbx_description
1 polymer ?
#
loop_
_entity_poly.entity_id
_entity_poly.type
_entity_poly.pdbx_seq_one_letter_code
_entity_poly.pdbx_strand_id
1 'polypeptide(L)'
;MWYREAVMNPADRDLFLQFLWTRDETDSIDTPGKLKDWLTGLGMLDGDEAVTEDDVRLARHFRAAAREMCVANSGYPLDPRTHSAIEELNARAPLKVTAGPAGGLQVEPGGSGVPRALARFLAIAYRATVEGEFGRFKACQGCGWAYYDESKNGSKKWCAMGLCGTRAKMKAYRERKKAGAQEGPGG
;
A
#
# COMPACT_ATOMS: atom_id res chain seq x y z
N MET A 1 -16.49 -22.95 17.52
CA MET A 1 -16.56 -22.22 16.22
C MET A 1 -16.61 -20.74 16.53
N TRP A 2 -15.44 -20.11 16.73
CA TRP A 2 -15.28 -18.70 17.08
C TRP A 2 -14.34 -18.06 16.06
N TYR A 3 -14.74 -17.98 14.79
CA TYR A 3 -14.15 -17.06 13.85
C TYR A 3 -14.84 -15.71 14.08
N ARG A 4 -14.28 -14.88 14.95
CA ARG A 4 -14.48 -13.44 14.85
C ARG A 4 -13.85 -13.06 13.51
N GLU A 5 -14.61 -12.47 12.60
CA GLU A 5 -14.03 -11.80 11.42
C GLU A 5 -12.96 -10.86 11.96
N ALA A 6 -11.70 -11.20 11.70
CA ALA A 6 -10.57 -10.36 12.07
C ALA A 6 -10.64 -9.13 11.17
N VAL A 7 -11.26 -8.08 11.66
CA VAL A 7 -11.29 -6.79 10.97
C VAL A 7 -9.96 -6.12 11.26
N MET A 8 -9.20 -5.82 10.22
CA MET A 8 -7.95 -5.06 10.30
C MET A 8 -8.13 -3.80 11.17
N ASN A 9 -7.17 -3.54 12.07
CA ASN A 9 -7.19 -2.33 12.89
C ASN A 9 -7.25 -1.08 11.99
N PRO A 10 -8.26 -0.21 12.12
CA PRO A 10 -8.41 0.99 11.29
C PRO A 10 -7.19 1.92 11.34
N ALA A 11 -6.54 2.06 12.49
CA ALA A 11 -5.35 2.89 12.63
C ALA A 11 -4.15 2.32 11.83
N ASP A 12 -3.94 1.01 11.83
CA ASP A 12 -2.91 0.36 11.03
C ASP A 12 -3.20 0.47 9.53
N ARG A 13 -4.47 0.30 9.14
CA ARG A 13 -4.93 0.51 7.76
C ARG A 13 -4.62 1.91 7.26
N ASP A 14 -5.03 2.90 8.03
CA ASP A 14 -4.87 4.30 7.65
C ASP A 14 -3.40 4.71 7.64
N LEU A 15 -2.60 4.21 8.57
CA LEU A 15 -1.16 4.41 8.61
C LEU A 15 -0.46 3.81 7.38
N PHE A 16 -0.83 2.60 6.97
CA PHE A 16 -0.28 1.99 5.76
C PHE A 16 -0.67 2.77 4.50
N LEU A 17 -1.90 3.24 4.40
CA LEU A 17 -2.34 4.09 3.29
C LEU A 17 -1.59 5.42 3.27
N GLN A 18 -1.37 6.07 4.42
CA GLN A 18 -0.58 7.31 4.50
C GLN A 18 0.83 7.11 3.93
N PHE A 19 1.49 5.99 4.22
CA PHE A 19 2.77 5.68 3.63
C PHE A 19 2.70 5.57 2.09
N LEU A 20 1.70 4.87 1.55
CA LEU A 20 1.51 4.74 0.10
C LEU A 20 1.23 6.10 -0.56
N TRP A 21 0.58 7.03 0.14
CA TRP A 21 0.22 8.35 -0.35
C TRP A 21 1.34 9.39 -0.25
N THR A 22 2.48 9.06 0.39
CA THR A 22 3.64 9.96 0.38
C THR A 22 4.19 10.25 -1.02
N ARG A 23 3.75 9.53 -2.05
CA ARG A 23 3.94 9.84 -3.46
C ARG A 23 2.60 10.20 -4.09
N ASP A 24 2.28 11.48 -4.08
CA ASP A 24 1.17 12.08 -4.82
C ASP A 24 1.74 12.98 -5.95
N GLU A 25 1.18 14.14 -6.22
CA GLU A 25 1.70 15.14 -7.17
C GLU A 25 3.14 15.55 -6.83
N THR A 26 3.47 15.56 -5.53
CA THR A 26 4.83 15.76 -5.01
C THR A 26 5.25 14.57 -4.15
N ASP A 27 6.53 14.23 -4.16
CA ASP A 27 7.08 13.19 -3.26
C ASP A 27 7.40 13.84 -1.91
N SER A 28 6.62 13.51 -0.87
CA SER A 28 6.76 14.10 0.46
C SER A 28 7.83 13.47 1.34
N ILE A 29 8.58 12.47 0.81
CA ILE A 29 9.70 11.81 1.50
C ILE A 29 10.93 11.68 0.58
N ASP A 30 11.14 12.64 -0.33
CA ASP A 30 12.20 12.59 -1.35
C ASP A 30 13.55 13.13 -0.89
N THR A 31 13.63 13.67 0.32
CA THR A 31 14.86 14.14 0.95
C THR A 31 14.97 13.64 2.39
N PRO A 32 16.21 13.57 2.97
CA PRO A 32 16.42 13.16 4.35
C PRO A 32 15.59 13.98 5.34
N GLY A 33 15.54 15.30 5.17
CA GLY A 33 14.75 16.19 6.03
C GLY A 33 13.26 15.88 5.99
N LYS A 34 12.68 15.78 4.80
CA LYS A 34 11.25 15.43 4.64
C LYS A 34 10.91 14.04 5.19
N LEU A 35 11.76 13.04 4.94
CA LEU A 35 11.56 11.69 5.49
C LEU A 35 11.63 11.70 7.01
N LYS A 36 12.60 12.44 7.60
CA LYS A 36 12.74 12.62 9.03
C LYS A 36 11.49 13.25 9.65
N ASP A 37 11.08 14.39 9.11
CA ASP A 37 9.92 15.15 9.62
C ASP A 37 8.65 14.29 9.56
N TRP A 38 8.47 13.54 8.48
CA TRP A 38 7.31 12.68 8.31
C TRP A 38 7.29 11.53 9.33
N LEU A 39 8.42 10.80 9.50
CA LEU A 39 8.51 9.69 10.44
C LEU A 39 8.44 10.16 11.91
N THR A 40 9.05 11.30 12.23
CA THR A 40 8.97 11.92 13.57
C THR A 40 7.55 12.35 13.87
N GLY A 41 6.86 12.95 12.90
CA GLY A 41 5.44 13.33 13.04
C GLY A 41 4.51 12.13 13.30
N LEU A 42 4.90 10.94 12.89
CA LEU A 42 4.20 9.68 13.19
C LEU A 42 4.65 9.02 14.51
N GLY A 43 5.62 9.59 15.22
CA GLY A 43 6.21 9.00 16.42
C GLY A 43 6.96 7.68 16.13
N MET A 44 7.53 7.55 14.94
CA MET A 44 8.26 6.36 14.49
C MET A 44 9.77 6.55 14.49
N LEU A 45 10.24 7.77 14.64
CA LEU A 45 11.65 8.14 14.65
C LEU A 45 11.86 9.19 15.72
N ASP A 46 12.96 9.08 16.47
CA ASP A 46 13.34 10.10 17.43
C ASP A 46 13.94 11.32 16.73
N GLY A 47 13.72 12.52 17.28
CA GLY A 47 14.11 13.77 16.62
C GLY A 47 15.62 13.98 16.47
N ASP A 48 16.45 13.28 17.23
CA ASP A 48 17.91 13.31 17.17
C ASP A 48 18.51 12.27 16.22
N GLU A 49 17.72 11.29 15.75
CA GLU A 49 18.20 10.29 14.79
C GLU A 49 18.57 10.91 13.43
N ALA A 50 19.72 10.52 12.92
CA ALA A 50 20.18 10.93 11.59
C ALA A 50 19.44 10.17 10.50
N VAL A 51 19.05 10.86 9.43
CA VAL A 51 18.46 10.27 8.22
C VAL A 51 19.36 10.57 7.03
N THR A 52 19.64 9.57 6.22
CA THR A 52 20.56 9.62 5.09
C THR A 52 19.83 9.54 3.75
N GLU A 53 20.55 9.83 2.65
CA GLU A 53 20.03 9.61 1.29
C GLU A 53 19.77 8.12 1.02
N ASP A 54 20.52 7.22 1.64
CA ASP A 54 20.28 5.78 1.52
C ASP A 54 18.99 5.34 2.22
N ASP A 55 18.62 5.99 3.31
CA ASP A 55 17.32 5.79 3.96
C ASP A 55 16.15 6.28 3.09
N VAL A 56 16.33 7.42 2.41
CA VAL A 56 15.35 7.93 1.44
C VAL A 56 15.19 6.95 0.28
N ARG A 57 16.29 6.44 -0.26
CA ARG A 57 16.28 5.42 -1.32
C ARG A 57 15.52 4.16 -0.87
N LEU A 58 15.84 3.65 0.34
CA LEU A 58 15.17 2.49 0.92
C LEU A 58 13.67 2.72 1.08
N ALA A 59 13.27 3.87 1.64
CA ALA A 59 11.86 4.22 1.86
C ALA A 59 11.09 4.28 0.53
N ARG A 60 11.65 4.92 -0.48
CA ARG A 60 11.03 5.02 -1.81
C ARG A 60 10.96 3.69 -2.52
N HIS A 61 12.00 2.84 -2.40
CA HIS A 61 12.03 1.50 -2.97
C HIS A 61 10.97 0.60 -2.34
N PHE A 62 10.90 0.57 -1.01
CA PHE A 62 9.88 -0.19 -0.30
C PHE A 62 8.45 0.34 -0.58
N ARG A 63 8.25 1.66 -0.63
CA ARG A 63 6.95 2.24 -1.00
C ARG A 63 6.51 1.84 -2.40
N ALA A 64 7.43 1.85 -3.37
CA ALA A 64 7.13 1.40 -4.72
C ALA A 64 6.68 -0.06 -4.72
N ALA A 65 7.39 -0.95 -4.02
CA ALA A 65 7.01 -2.36 -3.85
C ALA A 65 5.64 -2.52 -3.20
N ALA A 66 5.36 -1.78 -2.14
CA ALA A 66 4.06 -1.83 -1.45
C ALA A 66 2.91 -1.36 -2.37
N ARG A 67 3.14 -0.37 -3.24
CA ARG A 67 2.16 0.05 -4.25
C ARG A 67 1.95 -1.01 -5.34
N GLU A 68 3.01 -1.68 -5.79
CA GLU A 68 2.91 -2.80 -6.75
C GLU A 68 2.11 -3.98 -6.17
N MET A 69 2.23 -4.25 -4.88
CA MET A 69 1.37 -5.24 -4.20
C MET A 69 -0.12 -4.84 -4.26
N CYS A 70 -0.43 -3.55 -4.10
CA CYS A 70 -1.81 -3.05 -4.28
C CYS A 70 -2.30 -3.17 -5.73
N VAL A 71 -1.40 -3.00 -6.71
CA VAL A 71 -1.70 -3.21 -8.14
C VAL A 71 -2.00 -4.69 -8.39
N ALA A 72 -1.19 -5.60 -7.82
CA ALA A 72 -1.44 -7.04 -7.91
C ALA A 72 -2.79 -7.45 -7.30
N ASN A 73 -3.15 -6.89 -6.14
CA ASN A 73 -4.47 -7.09 -5.52
C ASN A 73 -5.64 -6.56 -6.38
N SER A 74 -5.36 -5.74 -7.37
CA SER A 74 -6.34 -5.23 -8.33
C SER A 74 -6.47 -6.10 -9.60
N GLY A 75 -5.78 -7.27 -9.61
CA GLY A 75 -5.85 -8.27 -10.68
C GLY A 75 -4.76 -8.15 -11.75
N TYR A 76 -3.67 -7.44 -11.47
CA TYR A 76 -2.51 -7.33 -12.36
C TYR A 76 -1.36 -8.24 -11.88
N PRO A 77 -0.43 -8.64 -12.74
CA PRO A 77 0.76 -9.38 -12.33
C PRO A 77 1.61 -8.57 -11.34
N LEU A 78 2.21 -9.24 -10.35
CA LEU A 78 3.16 -8.62 -9.45
C LEU A 78 4.49 -8.36 -10.17
N ASP A 79 5.03 -7.15 -10.06
CA ASP A 79 6.37 -6.82 -10.57
C ASP A 79 7.43 -7.63 -9.79
N PRO A 80 8.30 -8.40 -10.47
CA PRO A 80 9.35 -9.18 -9.80
C PRO A 80 10.29 -8.35 -8.92
N ARG A 81 10.48 -7.07 -9.22
CA ARG A 81 11.30 -6.13 -8.41
C ARG A 81 10.74 -5.89 -7.01
N THR A 82 9.46 -6.21 -6.79
CA THR A 82 8.84 -6.14 -5.46
C THR A 82 9.57 -7.02 -4.45
N HIS A 83 10.05 -8.19 -4.85
CA HIS A 83 10.75 -9.12 -3.98
C HIS A 83 12.05 -8.52 -3.44
N SER A 84 12.89 -7.95 -4.31
CA SER A 84 14.18 -7.36 -3.90
C SER A 84 14.02 -6.19 -2.92
N ALA A 85 12.97 -5.38 -3.07
CA ALA A 85 12.70 -4.28 -2.14
C ALA A 85 12.28 -4.78 -0.74
N ILE A 86 11.48 -5.83 -0.67
CA ILE A 86 11.10 -6.46 0.60
C ILE A 86 12.32 -7.13 1.26
N GLU A 87 13.13 -7.85 0.48
CA GLU A 87 14.36 -8.49 0.98
C GLU A 87 15.38 -7.46 1.50
N GLU A 88 15.57 -6.35 0.78
CA GLU A 88 16.46 -5.27 1.20
C GLU A 88 16.03 -4.67 2.55
N LEU A 89 14.75 -4.37 2.72
CA LEU A 89 14.23 -3.86 3.98
C LEU A 89 14.37 -4.90 5.11
N ASN A 90 14.00 -6.15 4.83
CA ASN A 90 14.07 -7.22 5.82
C ASN A 90 15.50 -7.56 6.25
N ALA A 91 16.49 -7.38 5.37
CA ALA A 91 17.91 -7.53 5.73
C ALA A 91 18.38 -6.47 6.73
N ARG A 92 17.81 -5.24 6.69
CA ARG A 92 18.16 -4.15 7.60
C ARG A 92 17.32 -4.13 8.88
N ALA A 93 16.07 -4.52 8.78
CA ALA A 93 15.10 -4.53 9.88
C ALA A 93 14.16 -5.75 9.76
N PRO A 94 14.63 -6.94 10.14
CA PRO A 94 13.84 -8.17 10.02
C PRO A 94 12.62 -8.12 10.93
N LEU A 95 11.51 -8.69 10.50
CA LEU A 95 10.38 -8.96 11.37
C LEU A 95 10.75 -10.08 12.35
N LYS A 96 10.59 -9.82 13.63
CA LYS A 96 10.86 -10.75 14.72
C LYS A 96 9.55 -11.30 15.27
N VAL A 97 9.52 -12.59 15.49
CA VAL A 97 8.40 -13.23 16.20
C VAL A 97 8.67 -13.14 17.71
N THR A 98 7.72 -12.58 18.45
CA THR A 98 7.81 -12.40 19.90
C THR A 98 6.53 -12.93 20.58
N ALA A 99 6.59 -13.12 21.90
CA ALA A 99 5.40 -13.42 22.68
C ALA A 99 4.57 -12.14 22.88
N GLY A 100 3.28 -12.21 22.59
CA GLY A 100 2.36 -11.10 22.84
C GLY A 100 1.98 -10.97 24.33
N PRO A 101 1.57 -9.77 24.79
CA PRO A 101 1.25 -9.52 26.21
C PRO A 101 0.03 -10.30 26.72
N ALA A 102 -0.89 -10.69 25.83
CA ALA A 102 -2.06 -11.51 26.15
C ALA A 102 -1.86 -13.01 25.88
N GLY A 103 -0.60 -13.44 25.66
CA GLY A 103 -0.26 -14.76 25.14
C GLY A 103 -0.34 -14.80 23.60
N GLY A 104 0.11 -15.92 23.02
CA GLY A 104 0.24 -16.05 21.56
C GLY A 104 1.50 -15.40 21.00
N LEU A 105 1.61 -15.39 19.68
CA LEU A 105 2.75 -14.85 18.95
C LEU A 105 2.34 -13.60 18.20
N GLN A 106 3.26 -12.65 18.16
CA GLN A 106 3.14 -11.42 17.37
C GLN A 106 4.41 -11.17 16.57
N VAL A 107 4.33 -10.34 15.54
CA VAL A 107 5.49 -9.88 14.78
C VAL A 107 5.77 -8.43 15.10
N GLU A 108 7.05 -8.14 15.33
CA GLU A 108 7.55 -6.80 15.62
C GLU A 108 8.71 -6.44 14.69
N PRO A 109 8.85 -5.15 14.32
CA PRO A 109 10.01 -4.68 13.57
C PRO A 109 11.29 -4.80 14.39
N GLY A 110 12.31 -5.42 13.84
CA GLY A 110 13.68 -5.40 14.37
C GLY A 110 14.45 -4.17 13.89
N GLY A 111 15.78 -4.14 14.18
CA GLY A 111 16.65 -3.04 13.77
C GLY A 111 16.42 -1.75 14.56
N SER A 112 16.87 -0.62 13.99
CA SER A 112 16.76 0.72 14.55
C SER A 112 16.57 1.76 13.44
N GLY A 113 16.31 3.00 13.80
CA GLY A 113 16.21 4.13 12.87
C GLY A 113 15.16 3.96 11.78
N VAL A 114 15.42 4.58 10.65
CA VAL A 114 14.51 4.55 9.49
C VAL A 114 14.15 3.14 9.03
N PRO A 115 15.11 2.17 8.90
CA PRO A 115 14.74 0.79 8.53
C PRO A 115 13.70 0.17 9.47
N ARG A 116 13.84 0.36 10.80
CA ARG A 116 12.84 -0.11 11.77
C ARG A 116 11.48 0.56 11.59
N ALA A 117 11.46 1.87 11.36
CA ALA A 117 10.24 2.60 11.10
C ALA A 117 9.52 2.07 9.85
N LEU A 118 10.26 1.81 8.78
CA LEU A 118 9.71 1.22 7.54
C LEU A 118 9.22 -0.22 7.75
N ALA A 119 9.94 -1.02 8.54
CA ALA A 119 9.55 -2.40 8.84
C ALA A 119 8.23 -2.47 9.65
N ARG A 120 7.79 -1.37 10.29
CA ARG A 120 6.46 -1.28 10.90
C ARG A 120 5.35 -1.36 9.85
N PHE A 121 5.53 -0.73 8.70
CA PHE A 121 4.58 -0.86 7.58
C PHE A 121 4.60 -2.28 6.99
N LEU A 122 5.78 -2.91 6.92
CA LEU A 122 5.88 -4.32 6.51
C LEU A 122 5.15 -5.25 7.50
N ALA A 123 5.26 -4.99 8.82
CA ALA A 123 4.54 -5.74 9.84
C ALA A 123 3.01 -5.57 9.71
N ILE A 124 2.54 -4.37 9.37
CA ILE A 124 1.12 -4.12 9.10
C ILE A 124 0.65 -4.93 7.89
N ALA A 125 1.39 -4.89 6.78
CA ALA A 125 1.08 -5.65 5.57
C ALA A 125 1.08 -7.17 5.83
N TYR A 126 2.04 -7.66 6.61
CA TYR A 126 2.11 -9.08 7.03
C TYR A 126 0.89 -9.48 7.85
N ARG A 127 0.53 -8.71 8.90
CA ARG A 127 -0.66 -8.99 9.71
C ARG A 127 -1.92 -9.00 8.86
N ALA A 128 -2.11 -8.00 8.02
CA ALA A 128 -3.24 -7.95 7.10
C ALA A 128 -3.29 -9.17 6.16
N THR A 129 -2.14 -9.71 5.76
CA THR A 129 -2.06 -10.94 4.95
C THR A 129 -2.52 -12.15 5.74
N VAL A 130 -2.05 -12.33 6.97
CA VAL A 130 -2.44 -13.44 7.84
C VAL A 130 -3.93 -13.39 8.20
N GLU A 131 -4.49 -12.19 8.35
CA GLU A 131 -5.90 -11.94 8.62
C GLU A 131 -6.80 -12.05 7.37
N GLY A 132 -6.21 -12.24 6.17
CA GLY A 132 -6.96 -12.31 4.90
C GLY A 132 -7.43 -10.94 4.38
N GLU A 133 -6.98 -9.85 4.97
CA GLU A 133 -7.42 -8.48 4.67
C GLU A 133 -6.50 -7.74 3.68
N PHE A 134 -5.27 -8.23 3.46
CA PHE A 134 -4.32 -7.53 2.60
C PHE A 134 -4.82 -7.37 1.15
N GLY A 135 -5.59 -8.31 0.63
CA GLY A 135 -6.22 -8.23 -0.69
C GLY A 135 -7.20 -7.04 -0.88
N ARG A 136 -7.57 -6.34 0.22
CA ARG A 136 -8.39 -5.14 0.19
C ARG A 136 -7.59 -3.85 -0.04
N PHE A 137 -6.26 -3.88 0.13
CA PHE A 137 -5.40 -2.78 -0.32
C PHE A 137 -5.22 -2.88 -1.83
N LYS A 138 -5.80 -1.96 -2.57
CA LYS A 138 -5.89 -1.98 -4.02
C LYS A 138 -5.38 -0.70 -4.65
N ALA A 139 -5.00 -0.78 -5.92
CA ALA A 139 -4.77 0.38 -6.77
C ALA A 139 -5.99 0.67 -7.63
N CYS A 140 -6.40 1.92 -7.70
CA CYS A 140 -7.52 2.36 -8.53
C CYS A 140 -7.21 2.12 -10.02
N GLN A 141 -8.07 1.38 -10.71
CA GLN A 141 -7.91 1.11 -12.14
C GLN A 141 -8.02 2.36 -13.04
N GLY A 142 -8.49 3.48 -12.49
CA GLY A 142 -8.64 4.73 -13.23
C GLY A 142 -7.49 5.72 -13.04
N CYS A 143 -6.89 5.80 -11.84
CA CYS A 143 -5.86 6.81 -11.52
C CYS A 143 -4.63 6.22 -10.78
N GLY A 144 -4.59 4.91 -10.48
CA GLY A 144 -3.49 4.27 -9.77
C GLY A 144 -3.41 4.60 -8.27
N TRP A 145 -4.35 5.38 -7.72
CA TRP A 145 -4.37 5.73 -6.31
C TRP A 145 -4.59 4.50 -5.44
N ALA A 146 -3.76 4.30 -4.41
CA ALA A 146 -3.94 3.23 -3.45
C ALA A 146 -5.12 3.52 -2.53
N TYR A 147 -5.96 2.53 -2.28
CA TYR A 147 -7.11 2.64 -1.39
C TYR A 147 -7.41 1.29 -0.71
N TYR A 148 -8.17 1.33 0.37
CA TYR A 148 -8.71 0.14 1.01
C TYR A 148 -10.15 -0.10 0.56
N ASP A 149 -10.44 -1.34 0.15
CA ASP A 149 -11.77 -1.75 -0.33
C ASP A 149 -12.65 -2.19 0.84
N GLU A 150 -13.46 -1.28 1.37
CA GLU A 150 -14.41 -1.53 2.46
C GLU A 150 -15.72 -2.19 1.99
N SER A 151 -15.85 -2.50 0.69
CA SER A 151 -17.07 -3.14 0.20
C SER A 151 -17.20 -4.58 0.73
N LYS A 152 -18.43 -5.03 0.94
CA LYS A 152 -18.73 -6.35 1.52
C LYS A 152 -17.95 -7.49 0.82
N ASN A 153 -17.86 -7.46 -0.51
CA ASN A 153 -17.28 -8.53 -1.30
C ASN A 153 -15.86 -8.20 -1.82
N GLY A 154 -15.22 -7.10 -1.37
CA GLY A 154 -13.91 -6.70 -1.88
C GLY A 154 -13.86 -6.49 -3.39
N SER A 155 -14.95 -6.05 -4.03
CA SER A 155 -15.09 -6.00 -5.50
C SER A 155 -14.91 -4.61 -6.12
N LYS A 156 -14.59 -3.61 -5.29
CA LYS A 156 -14.40 -2.22 -5.74
C LYS A 156 -13.16 -2.10 -6.62
N LYS A 157 -13.31 -1.42 -7.76
CA LYS A 157 -12.24 -1.23 -8.76
C LYS A 157 -11.69 0.20 -8.81
N TRP A 158 -12.39 1.15 -8.17
CA TRP A 158 -12.06 2.57 -8.19
C TRP A 158 -12.03 3.16 -6.78
N CYS A 159 -11.10 4.04 -6.51
CA CYS A 159 -10.99 4.74 -5.23
C CYS A 159 -12.25 5.56 -4.92
N ALA A 160 -12.83 6.20 -5.94
CA ALA A 160 -14.07 6.97 -5.84
C ALA A 160 -14.99 6.68 -7.02
N MET A 161 -16.24 6.25 -6.72
CA MET A 161 -17.22 5.89 -7.75
C MET A 161 -17.68 7.11 -8.54
N GLY A 162 -17.87 8.26 -7.89
CA GLY A 162 -18.29 9.53 -8.50
C GLY A 162 -17.24 10.17 -9.44
N LEU A 163 -15.98 9.82 -9.27
CA LEU A 163 -14.87 10.35 -10.09
C LEU A 163 -14.35 9.28 -11.06
N CYS A 164 -13.53 8.36 -10.57
CA CYS A 164 -12.87 7.36 -11.41
C CYS A 164 -13.85 6.35 -12.01
N GLY A 165 -14.86 5.92 -11.25
CA GLY A 165 -15.90 5.02 -11.75
C GLY A 165 -16.74 5.66 -12.86
N THR A 166 -17.14 6.91 -12.71
CA THR A 166 -17.87 7.66 -13.73
C THR A 166 -17.03 7.87 -15.00
N ARG A 167 -15.75 8.25 -14.85
CA ARG A 167 -14.83 8.39 -16.01
C ARG A 167 -14.69 7.07 -16.78
N ALA A 168 -14.55 5.95 -16.08
CA ALA A 168 -14.46 4.62 -16.67
C ALA A 168 -15.74 4.24 -17.45
N LYS A 169 -16.93 4.49 -16.88
CA LYS A 169 -18.21 4.27 -17.55
C LYS A 169 -18.36 5.12 -18.80
N MET A 170 -18.01 6.40 -18.73
CA MET A 170 -18.08 7.33 -19.88
C MET A 170 -17.12 6.92 -20.99
N LYS A 171 -15.90 6.47 -20.63
CA LYS A 171 -14.93 5.94 -21.61
C LYS A 171 -15.50 4.71 -22.33
N ALA A 172 -15.98 3.72 -21.59
CA ALA A 172 -16.57 2.51 -22.17
C ALA A 172 -17.82 2.81 -23.03
N TYR A 173 -18.64 3.78 -22.64
CA TYR A 173 -19.77 4.22 -23.48
C TYR A 173 -19.32 4.81 -24.81
N ARG A 174 -18.31 5.69 -24.80
CA ARG A 174 -17.76 6.32 -26.01
C ARG A 174 -17.13 5.30 -26.95
N GLU A 175 -16.42 4.30 -26.40
CA GLU A 175 -15.81 3.20 -27.17
C GLU A 175 -16.88 2.36 -27.87
N ARG A 176 -17.94 1.95 -27.16
CA ARG A 176 -19.07 1.22 -27.76
C ARG A 176 -19.77 2.01 -28.86
N LYS A 177 -19.98 3.31 -28.66
CA LYS A 177 -20.60 4.17 -29.67
C LYS A 177 -19.75 4.29 -30.94
N LYS A 178 -18.41 4.36 -30.77
CA LYS A 178 -17.47 4.38 -31.92
C LYS A 178 -17.47 3.04 -32.67
N ALA A 179 -17.46 1.91 -31.98
CA ALA A 179 -17.51 0.58 -32.60
C ALA A 179 -18.82 0.37 -33.38
N GLY A 180 -19.96 0.72 -32.79
CA GLY A 180 -21.26 0.63 -33.48
C GLY A 180 -21.46 1.60 -34.66
N ALA A 181 -20.67 2.69 -34.71
CA ALA A 181 -20.69 3.60 -35.87
C ALA A 181 -19.80 3.11 -37.04
N GLN A 182 -18.91 2.15 -36.81
CA GLN A 182 -18.07 1.52 -37.85
C GLN A 182 -18.76 0.31 -38.50
N GLU A 183 -19.81 -0.25 -37.89
CA GLU A 183 -20.65 -1.32 -38.42
C GLU A 183 -21.93 -0.80 -39.12
N GLY A 184 -21.90 0.44 -39.62
CA GLY A 184 -22.99 1.01 -40.42
C GLY A 184 -23.15 0.27 -41.76
N PRO A 185 -24.37 0.18 -42.34
CA PRO A 185 -24.74 -0.79 -43.35
C PRO A 185 -23.91 -0.61 -44.62
N GLY A 186 -23.00 -1.61 -44.82
CA GLY A 186 -22.50 -1.90 -46.17
C GLY A 186 -23.66 -2.38 -47.02
N GLY A 187 -24.09 -1.57 -47.92
CA GLY A 187 -25.12 -1.88 -48.87
C GLY A 187 -24.72 -2.99 -49.84
#